data_a9742028ae617f9f632c999fdd505454
#
_entry.id   a9742028ae617f9f632c999fdd505454
#
_cell.length_a   1.000
_cell.length_b   1.000
_cell.length_c   1.000
_cell.angle_alpha   90.00
_cell.angle_beta   90.00
_cell.angle_gamma   90.00
#
_symmetry.space_group_name_H-M   'P 1'
#
loop_
_entity.id
_entity.type
_entity.pdbx_description
1 polymer ?
#
loop_
_entity_poly.entity_id
_entity_poly.type
_entity_poly.pdbx_seq_one_letter_code
_entity_poly.pdbx_strand_id
1 'polypeptide(L)'
;GTGIICETEADTLGNVFKQEWGSYSDMLRKSFHHERLSSSRKGNNEFTEVNAPSLSIALSGTPNQVTGLISSSEDGLFSRFMFYAFKVEQKWKDVSPNANNINLTEHFRSLSLSVFKMVLFLQREETIVELTIPQWQQLNQTCEAWLNEVTMFTPRRSAPAPPSG
;
A
#
# COMPACT_ATOMS: atom_id res chain seq x y z
N GLY A 1 14.91 11.15 -5.50
CA GLY A 1 14.20 11.81 -4.40
C GLY A 1 13.48 10.79 -3.52
N THR A 2 13.38 11.09 -2.22
CA THR A 2 12.72 10.23 -1.23
C THR A 2 11.46 10.92 -0.72
N GLY A 3 10.37 10.18 -0.53
CA GLY A 3 9.11 10.70 -0.02
C GLY A 3 8.24 9.64 0.65
N ILE A 4 7.31 10.11 1.47
CA ILE A 4 6.28 9.29 2.09
C ILE A 4 4.91 9.92 1.87
N ILE A 5 3.94 9.12 1.50
CA ILE A 5 2.51 9.47 1.48
C ILE A 5 1.84 8.70 2.60
N CYS A 6 1.12 9.42 3.47
CA CYS A 6 0.40 8.81 4.58
C CYS A 6 -1.01 9.42 4.62
N GLU A 7 -2.01 8.63 4.23
CA GLU A 7 -3.40 9.07 4.13
C GLU A 7 -4.32 8.15 4.92
N THR A 8 -5.22 8.76 5.68
CA THR A 8 -6.20 8.01 6.49
C THR A 8 -7.44 7.60 5.71
N GLU A 9 -7.67 8.21 4.54
CA GLU A 9 -8.77 7.89 3.64
C GLU A 9 -8.24 7.65 2.23
N ALA A 10 -8.24 6.40 1.78
CA ALA A 10 -7.65 6.00 0.51
C ALA A 10 -8.32 6.66 -0.71
N ASP A 11 -9.59 7.06 -0.61
CA ASP A 11 -10.33 7.74 -1.68
C ASP A 11 -9.84 9.17 -1.93
N THR A 12 -9.27 9.85 -0.94
CA THR A 12 -8.61 11.15 -1.13
C THR A 12 -7.56 11.05 -2.22
N LEU A 13 -6.71 10.04 -2.15
CA LEU A 13 -5.70 9.79 -3.15
C LEU A 13 -6.33 9.35 -4.49
N GLY A 14 -7.36 8.50 -4.44
CA GLY A 14 -8.10 8.04 -5.61
C GLY A 14 -8.78 9.18 -6.39
N ASN A 15 -9.31 10.17 -5.69
CA ASN A 15 -9.92 11.34 -6.32
C ASN A 15 -8.90 12.26 -6.99
N VAL A 16 -7.75 12.48 -6.35
CA VAL A 16 -6.63 13.20 -6.96
C VAL A 16 -6.16 12.49 -8.24
N PHE A 17 -6.10 11.17 -8.22
CA PHE A 17 -5.68 10.36 -9.36
C PHE A 17 -6.66 10.44 -10.55
N LYS A 18 -7.94 10.68 -10.29
CA LYS A 18 -8.96 10.78 -11.35
C LYS A 18 -9.04 12.15 -12.01
N GLN A 19 -8.65 13.21 -11.31
CA GLN A 19 -8.96 14.58 -11.75
C GLN A 19 -7.94 15.21 -12.69
N GLU A 20 -6.67 14.89 -12.64
CA GLU A 20 -5.72 15.76 -13.35
C GLU A 20 -4.93 15.12 -14.50
N TRP A 21 -4.63 13.84 -14.56
CA TRP A 21 -3.63 13.38 -15.55
C TRP A 21 -3.59 11.87 -15.79
N GLY A 22 -4.66 11.26 -16.05
CA GLY A 22 -4.73 9.98 -16.80
C GLY A 22 -3.77 8.83 -16.52
N SER A 23 -2.89 8.86 -15.53
CA SER A 23 -2.07 7.71 -15.16
C SER A 23 -1.19 7.90 -13.93
N TYR A 24 -1.77 8.24 -12.79
CA TYR A 24 -1.02 8.11 -11.52
C TYR A 24 -0.61 6.66 -11.23
N SER A 25 -1.39 5.68 -11.70
CA SER A 25 -1.03 4.27 -11.63
C SER A 25 0.33 4.01 -12.27
N ASP A 26 0.60 4.57 -13.45
CA ASP A 26 1.89 4.44 -14.12
C ASP A 26 3.02 5.10 -13.31
N MET A 27 2.77 6.30 -12.78
CA MET A 27 3.75 7.02 -11.97
C MET A 27 4.09 6.25 -10.67
N LEU A 28 3.09 5.68 -9.99
CA LEU A 28 3.31 4.86 -8.80
C LEU A 28 4.05 3.56 -9.12
N ARG A 29 3.73 2.92 -10.24
CA ARG A 29 4.43 1.72 -10.71
C ARG A 29 5.90 2.00 -11.01
N LYS A 30 6.19 3.11 -11.71
CA LYS A 30 7.56 3.57 -11.98
C LYS A 30 8.31 3.90 -10.69
N SER A 31 7.64 4.57 -9.74
CA SER A 31 8.24 4.88 -8.43
C SER A 31 8.60 3.63 -7.65
N PHE A 32 7.79 2.58 -7.73
CA PHE A 32 8.06 1.29 -7.11
C PHE A 32 9.34 0.63 -7.67
N HIS A 33 9.60 0.82 -8.95
CA HIS A 33 10.81 0.30 -9.62
C HIS A 33 11.98 1.28 -9.61
N HIS A 34 11.86 2.42 -8.90
CA HIS A 34 12.87 3.48 -8.89
C HIS A 34 13.21 4.04 -10.28
N GLU A 35 12.28 3.92 -11.23
CA GLU A 35 12.43 4.45 -12.57
C GLU A 35 12.29 5.98 -12.58
N ARG A 36 13.01 6.64 -13.49
CA ARG A 36 12.93 8.08 -13.64
C ARG A 36 11.53 8.57 -13.95
N LEU A 37 11.07 9.55 -13.21
CA LEU A 37 9.82 10.27 -13.44
C LEU A 37 10.13 11.62 -14.07
N SER A 38 9.36 11.98 -15.08
CA SER A 38 9.42 13.32 -15.68
C SER A 38 8.01 13.85 -15.92
N SER A 39 7.79 15.11 -15.60
CA SER A 39 6.54 15.81 -15.85
C SER A 39 6.83 17.18 -16.46
N SER A 40 6.07 17.53 -17.49
CA SER A 40 6.14 18.81 -18.15
C SER A 40 4.77 19.47 -18.11
N ARG A 41 4.66 20.65 -17.49
CA ARG A 41 3.43 21.47 -17.49
C ARG A 41 3.48 22.46 -18.63
N LYS A 42 2.54 22.33 -19.57
CA LYS A 42 2.45 23.21 -20.77
C LYS A 42 2.16 24.68 -20.43
N GLY A 43 1.65 25.00 -19.23
CA GLY A 43 1.26 26.37 -18.87
C GLY A 43 2.41 27.25 -18.37
N ASN A 44 3.39 26.70 -17.67
CA ASN A 44 4.45 27.49 -16.99
C ASN A 44 5.86 27.14 -17.44
N ASN A 45 6.04 26.33 -18.48
CA ASN A 45 7.34 25.80 -18.88
C ASN A 45 8.12 25.10 -17.74
N GLU A 46 7.40 24.58 -16.74
CA GLU A 46 8.00 23.85 -15.63
C GLU A 46 8.26 22.41 -16.03
N PHE A 47 9.52 22.04 -16.04
CA PHE A 47 9.95 20.66 -16.20
C PHE A 47 10.42 20.14 -14.85
N THR A 48 9.76 19.10 -14.38
CA THR A 48 10.16 18.42 -13.13
C THR A 48 10.65 17.02 -13.47
N GLU A 49 11.82 16.69 -12.96
CA GLU A 49 12.42 15.37 -13.10
C GLU A 49 12.84 14.84 -11.75
N VAL A 50 12.48 13.59 -11.47
CA VAL A 50 12.90 12.86 -10.28
C VAL A 50 13.64 11.61 -10.72
N ASN A 51 14.95 11.59 -10.49
CA ASN A 51 15.79 10.43 -10.74
C ASN A 51 15.75 9.50 -9.53
N ALA A 52 15.59 8.19 -9.78
CA ALA A 52 15.52 7.15 -8.76
C ALA A 52 14.60 7.55 -7.58
N PRO A 53 13.28 7.71 -7.80
CA PRO A 53 12.33 7.99 -6.73
C PRO A 53 12.31 6.85 -5.72
N SER A 54 12.25 7.19 -4.43
CA SER A 54 12.08 6.25 -3.33
C SER A 54 10.84 6.68 -2.56
N LEU A 55 9.69 6.10 -2.91
CA LEU A 55 8.38 6.47 -2.39
C LEU A 55 7.83 5.36 -1.51
N SER A 56 7.49 5.70 -0.28
CA SER A 56 6.74 4.86 0.63
C SER A 56 5.31 5.36 0.75
N ILE A 57 4.33 4.46 0.73
CA ILE A 57 2.92 4.80 0.81
C ILE A 57 2.26 3.98 1.91
N ALA A 58 1.58 4.65 2.83
CA ALA A 58 0.74 4.04 3.85
C ALA A 58 -0.66 4.63 3.75
N LEU A 59 -1.64 3.78 3.50
CA LEU A 59 -3.04 4.17 3.33
C LEU A 59 -3.93 3.36 4.28
N SER A 60 -4.97 3.98 4.79
CA SER A 60 -6.07 3.27 5.43
C SER A 60 -7.38 3.63 4.77
N GLY A 61 -8.39 2.76 4.92
CA GLY A 61 -9.70 3.01 4.33
C GLY A 61 -10.61 1.80 4.41
N THR A 62 -11.83 2.00 3.95
CA THR A 62 -12.79 0.90 3.80
C THR A 62 -12.50 0.10 2.52
N PRO A 63 -12.98 -1.15 2.42
CA PRO A 63 -12.79 -1.95 1.19
C PRO A 63 -13.25 -1.25 -0.08
N ASN A 64 -14.35 -0.47 -0.02
CA ASN A 64 -14.85 0.28 -1.16
C ASN A 64 -13.93 1.43 -1.59
N GLN A 65 -13.28 2.11 -0.65
CA GLN A 65 -12.29 3.15 -0.94
C GLN A 65 -11.05 2.55 -1.62
N VAL A 66 -10.61 1.39 -1.16
CA VAL A 66 -9.48 0.66 -1.77
C VAL A 66 -9.80 0.22 -3.20
N THR A 67 -11.01 -0.33 -3.44
CA THR A 67 -11.45 -0.65 -4.82
C THR A 67 -11.60 0.57 -5.70
N GLY A 68 -11.91 1.73 -5.14
CA GLY A 68 -11.93 3.00 -5.85
C GLY A 68 -10.54 3.49 -6.29
N LEU A 69 -9.52 3.17 -5.51
CA LEU A 69 -8.13 3.50 -5.80
C LEU A 69 -7.50 2.51 -6.80
N ILE A 70 -7.76 1.23 -6.63
CA ILE A 70 -7.22 0.15 -7.46
C ILE A 70 -8.39 -0.50 -8.20
N SER A 71 -8.66 0.00 -9.38
CA SER A 71 -9.84 -0.37 -10.19
C SER A 71 -9.80 -1.80 -10.72
N SER A 72 -8.62 -2.39 -10.82
CA SER A 72 -8.44 -3.74 -11.34
C SER A 72 -7.20 -4.41 -10.74
N SER A 73 -7.30 -5.69 -10.45
CA SER A 73 -6.13 -6.52 -10.09
C SER A 73 -5.14 -6.69 -11.26
N GLU A 74 -5.59 -6.47 -12.49
CA GLU A 74 -4.76 -6.55 -13.69
C GLU A 74 -3.96 -5.26 -13.96
N ASP A 75 -4.26 -4.15 -13.29
CA ASP A 75 -3.55 -2.87 -13.45
C ASP A 75 -2.07 -2.92 -13.01
N GLY A 76 -1.66 -3.99 -12.34
CA GLY A 76 -0.30 -4.13 -11.81
C GLY A 76 -0.03 -3.26 -10.59
N LEU A 77 -0.87 -2.29 -10.26
CA LEU A 77 -0.78 -1.51 -9.03
C LEU A 77 -1.13 -2.36 -7.81
N PHE A 78 -2.11 -3.25 -7.95
CA PHE A 78 -2.54 -4.17 -6.90
C PHE A 78 -1.38 -4.99 -6.34
N SER A 79 -0.55 -5.56 -7.20
CA SER A 79 0.58 -6.41 -6.80
C SER A 79 1.72 -5.65 -6.09
N ARG A 80 1.67 -4.32 -6.05
CA ARG A 80 2.67 -3.47 -5.40
C ARG A 80 2.26 -2.98 -4.02
N PHE A 81 1.03 -3.28 -3.61
CA PHE A 81 0.55 -2.99 -2.26
C PHE A 81 0.50 -4.24 -1.40
N MET A 82 0.87 -4.09 -0.15
CA MET A 82 0.63 -5.08 0.88
C MET A 82 -0.66 -4.70 1.62
N PHE A 83 -1.67 -5.58 1.57
CA PHE A 83 -2.96 -5.34 2.18
C PHE A 83 -3.03 -5.97 3.56
N TYR A 84 -3.44 -5.19 4.54
CA TYR A 84 -3.74 -5.67 5.87
C TYR A 84 -5.22 -5.44 6.16
N ALA A 85 -6.01 -6.50 6.12
CA ALA A 85 -7.44 -6.45 6.39
C ALA A 85 -7.75 -7.04 7.76
N PHE A 86 -8.57 -6.36 8.54
CA PHE A 86 -9.01 -6.84 9.84
C PHE A 86 -10.51 -6.58 10.03
N LYS A 87 -11.14 -7.48 10.78
CA LYS A 87 -12.54 -7.31 11.20
C LYS A 87 -12.55 -6.86 12.65
N VAL A 88 -13.25 -5.78 12.91
CA VAL A 88 -13.50 -5.31 14.28
C VAL A 88 -14.89 -5.80 14.68
N GLU A 89 -14.99 -6.49 15.82
CA GLU A 89 -16.29 -6.76 16.41
C GLU A 89 -16.95 -5.43 16.80
N GLN A 90 -18.12 -5.19 16.23
CA GLN A 90 -18.91 -4.03 16.59
C GLN A 90 -19.52 -4.24 17.97
N LYS A 91 -18.89 -3.66 18.98
CA LYS A 91 -19.41 -3.62 20.35
C LYS A 91 -19.74 -2.19 20.71
N TRP A 92 -20.92 -1.98 21.24
CA TRP A 92 -21.26 -0.68 21.83
C TRP A 92 -20.28 -0.38 22.96
N LYS A 93 -19.64 0.80 22.91
CA LYS A 93 -18.82 1.28 24.02
C LYS A 93 -19.64 2.26 24.83
N ASP A 94 -19.61 2.09 26.14
CA ASP A 94 -20.20 3.06 27.05
C ASP A 94 -19.48 4.40 26.89
N VAL A 95 -20.25 5.44 26.54
CA VAL A 95 -19.76 6.80 26.32
C VAL A 95 -20.12 7.72 27.49
N SER A 96 -20.63 7.16 28.60
CA SER A 96 -20.97 7.96 29.79
C SER A 96 -19.72 8.61 30.39
N PRO A 97 -19.87 9.76 31.09
CA PRO A 97 -18.73 10.46 31.70
C PRO A 97 -17.95 9.60 32.72
N ASN A 98 -18.59 8.59 33.29
CA ASN A 98 -18.00 7.69 34.28
C ASN A 98 -17.46 6.37 33.66
N ALA A 99 -17.57 6.21 32.36
CA ALA A 99 -17.05 5.02 31.68
C ALA A 99 -15.54 4.94 31.85
N ASN A 100 -15.05 3.73 32.13
CA ASN A 100 -13.64 3.45 32.30
C ASN A 100 -12.96 3.39 30.91
N ASN A 101 -12.86 4.53 30.24
CA ASN A 101 -12.32 4.64 28.91
C ASN A 101 -10.78 4.74 28.96
N ILE A 102 -10.13 3.99 28.08
CA ILE A 102 -8.69 4.10 27.90
C ILE A 102 -8.36 5.53 27.41
N ASN A 103 -7.42 6.18 28.06
CA ASN A 103 -6.92 7.47 27.59
C ASN A 103 -6.11 7.27 26.28
N LEU A 104 -6.80 7.45 25.16
CA LEU A 104 -6.21 7.26 23.84
C LEU A 104 -5.05 8.23 23.58
N THR A 105 -5.11 9.44 24.12
CA THR A 105 -4.04 10.44 23.98
C THR A 105 -2.75 9.93 24.61
N GLU A 106 -2.82 9.39 25.83
CA GLU A 106 -1.65 8.85 26.51
C GLU A 106 -1.14 7.57 25.83
N HIS A 107 -2.04 6.73 25.36
CA HIS A 107 -1.69 5.53 24.60
C HIS A 107 -0.91 5.89 23.32
N PHE A 108 -1.43 6.82 22.51
CA PHE A 108 -0.76 7.25 21.29
C PHE A 108 0.55 7.99 21.54
N ARG A 109 0.64 8.75 22.64
CA ARG A 109 1.88 9.39 23.05
C ARG A 109 2.95 8.36 23.37
N SER A 110 2.62 7.33 24.13
CA SER A 110 3.54 6.23 24.46
C SER A 110 3.99 5.47 23.21
N LEU A 111 3.04 5.15 22.32
CA LEU A 111 3.32 4.50 21.05
C LEU A 111 4.24 5.36 20.16
N SER A 112 3.95 6.66 20.02
CA SER A 112 4.76 7.61 19.26
C SER A 112 6.19 7.68 19.77
N LEU A 113 6.39 7.69 21.09
CA LEU A 113 7.72 7.67 21.68
C LEU A 113 8.47 6.37 21.38
N SER A 114 7.79 5.24 21.38
CA SER A 114 8.37 3.93 21.04
C SER A 114 8.81 3.88 19.57
N VAL A 115 7.95 4.34 18.68
CA VAL A 115 8.26 4.44 17.24
C VAL A 115 9.44 5.39 17.00
N PHE A 116 9.46 6.56 17.66
CA PHE A 116 10.54 7.52 17.55
C PHE A 116 11.89 6.91 17.99
N LYS A 117 11.91 6.20 19.11
CA LYS A 117 13.13 5.50 19.58
C LYS A 117 13.60 4.44 18.58
N MET A 118 12.67 3.71 17.99
CA MET A 118 12.99 2.72 16.96
C MET A 118 13.59 3.39 15.72
N VAL A 119 13.02 4.50 15.25
CA VAL A 119 13.57 5.25 14.12
C VAL A 119 14.97 5.76 14.41
N LEU A 120 15.20 6.35 15.60
CA LEU A 120 16.53 6.78 16.01
C LEU A 120 17.54 5.64 16.08
N PHE A 121 17.11 4.46 16.50
CA PHE A 121 17.97 3.27 16.49
C PHE A 121 18.35 2.86 15.06
N LEU A 122 17.37 2.78 14.14
CA LEU A 122 17.59 2.39 12.74
C LEU A 122 18.41 3.42 11.94
N GLN A 123 18.46 4.69 12.39
CA GLN A 123 19.27 5.72 11.75
C GLN A 123 20.76 5.68 12.11
N ARG A 124 21.15 4.91 13.13
CA ARG A 124 22.55 4.88 13.61
C ARG A 124 23.48 4.17 12.64
N GLU A 125 22.99 3.13 12.00
CA GLU A 125 23.74 2.30 11.08
C GLU A 125 22.80 1.62 10.09
N GLU A 126 23.33 1.18 8.97
CA GLU A 126 22.56 0.44 7.98
C GLU A 126 22.06 -0.87 8.59
N THR A 127 20.74 -1.07 8.53
CA THR A 127 20.09 -2.27 9.05
C THR A 127 19.72 -3.19 7.91
N ILE A 128 20.35 -4.35 7.85
CA ILE A 128 20.03 -5.41 6.89
C ILE A 128 19.14 -6.42 7.59
N VAL A 129 18.00 -6.71 6.97
CA VAL A 129 17.05 -7.71 7.46
C VAL A 129 17.11 -8.94 6.57
N GLU A 130 17.50 -10.07 7.11
CA GLU A 130 17.58 -11.33 6.40
C GLU A 130 16.65 -12.36 7.04
N LEU A 131 16.08 -13.22 6.21
CA LEU A 131 15.31 -14.37 6.69
C LEU A 131 16.24 -15.56 6.89
N THR A 132 16.09 -16.25 8.00
CA THR A 132 16.75 -17.55 8.21
C THR A 132 16.18 -18.61 7.26
N ILE A 133 16.92 -19.68 7.04
CA ILE A 133 16.46 -20.79 6.16
C ILE A 133 15.07 -21.32 6.57
N PRO A 134 14.78 -21.58 7.88
CA PRO A 134 13.44 -22.01 8.29
C PRO A 134 12.34 -20.96 7.98
N GLN A 135 12.63 -19.66 8.10
CA GLN A 135 11.69 -18.60 7.77
C GLN A 135 11.41 -18.55 6.26
N TRP A 136 12.44 -18.73 5.43
CA TRP A 136 12.27 -18.88 3.98
C TRP A 136 11.40 -20.07 3.62
N GLN A 137 11.62 -21.22 4.24
CA GLN A 137 10.81 -22.42 4.03
C GLN A 137 9.34 -22.18 4.40
N GLN A 138 9.09 -21.57 5.56
CA GLN A 138 7.75 -21.23 6.00
C GLN A 138 7.07 -20.23 5.05
N LEU A 139 7.78 -19.21 4.61
CA LEU A 139 7.27 -18.23 3.67
C LEU A 139 6.87 -18.88 2.34
N ASN A 140 7.75 -19.71 1.78
CA ASN A 140 7.48 -20.42 0.52
C ASN A 140 6.25 -21.33 0.63
N GLN A 141 6.14 -22.11 1.71
CA GLN A 141 4.96 -22.97 1.94
C GLN A 141 3.67 -22.15 2.04
N THR A 142 3.72 -21.02 2.74
CA THR A 142 2.57 -20.12 2.87
C THR A 142 2.17 -19.51 1.53
N CYS A 143 3.14 -19.03 0.77
CA CYS A 143 2.89 -18.43 -0.56
C CYS A 143 2.37 -19.48 -1.55
N GLU A 144 2.88 -20.72 -1.52
CA GLU A 144 2.39 -21.80 -2.35
C GLU A 144 0.94 -22.17 -2.03
N ALA A 145 0.59 -22.25 -0.73
CA ALA A 145 -0.78 -22.49 -0.29
C ALA A 145 -1.73 -21.41 -0.78
N TRP A 146 -1.36 -20.14 -0.64
CA TRP A 146 -2.14 -19.00 -1.13
C TRP A 146 -2.28 -18.99 -2.66
N LEU A 147 -1.22 -19.30 -3.38
CA LEU A 147 -1.27 -19.39 -4.84
C LEU A 147 -2.24 -20.47 -5.30
N ASN A 148 -2.23 -21.62 -4.66
CA ASN A 148 -3.15 -22.72 -4.96
C ASN A 148 -4.61 -22.33 -4.66
N GLU A 149 -4.85 -21.64 -3.55
CA GLU A 149 -6.18 -21.13 -3.20
C GLU A 149 -6.69 -20.12 -4.22
N VAL A 150 -5.89 -19.13 -4.56
CA VAL A 150 -6.26 -18.10 -5.55
C VAL A 150 -6.51 -18.71 -6.93
N THR A 151 -5.70 -19.68 -7.36
CA THR A 151 -5.86 -20.33 -8.67
C THR A 151 -7.08 -21.24 -8.73
N MET A 152 -7.54 -21.78 -7.61
CA MET A 152 -8.80 -22.53 -7.56
C MET A 152 -10.04 -21.66 -7.77
N PHE A 153 -9.99 -20.40 -7.33
CA PHE A 153 -11.11 -19.45 -7.44
C PHE A 153 -11.07 -18.59 -8.72
N THR A 154 -9.96 -18.59 -9.45
CA THR A 154 -9.86 -17.84 -10.69
C THR A 154 -10.27 -18.76 -11.85
N PRO A 155 -11.42 -18.54 -12.52
CA PRO A 155 -11.78 -19.34 -13.71
C PRO A 155 -10.64 -19.23 -14.73
N ARG A 156 -10.09 -20.38 -15.15
CA ARG A 156 -9.15 -20.42 -16.27
C ARG A 156 -9.82 -19.73 -17.45
N ARG A 157 -9.33 -18.59 -17.89
CA ARG A 157 -9.74 -18.02 -19.19
C ARG A 157 -9.50 -19.14 -20.22
N SER A 158 -10.57 -19.67 -20.80
CA SER A 158 -10.47 -20.57 -21.94
C SER A 158 -9.65 -19.84 -23.00
N ALA A 159 -8.58 -20.49 -23.45
CA ALA A 159 -7.80 -19.97 -24.58
C ALA A 159 -8.76 -19.65 -25.73
N PRO A 160 -8.59 -18.51 -26.44
CA PRO A 160 -9.39 -18.22 -27.61
C PRO A 160 -9.26 -19.37 -28.59
N ALA A 161 -10.40 -19.84 -29.10
CA ALA A 161 -10.42 -20.91 -30.08
C ALA A 161 -9.53 -20.51 -31.28
N PRO A 162 -8.74 -21.43 -31.85
CA PRO A 162 -7.94 -21.14 -33.03
C PRO A 162 -8.87 -20.65 -34.15
N PRO A 163 -8.45 -19.68 -34.97
CA PRO A 163 -9.26 -19.22 -36.10
C PRO A 163 -9.57 -20.42 -36.99
N SER A 164 -10.84 -20.66 -37.25
CA SER A 164 -11.34 -21.60 -38.23
C SER A 164 -10.80 -21.19 -39.59
N GLY A 165 -9.90 -21.98 -40.17
CA GLY A 165 -9.41 -21.83 -41.53
C GLY A 165 -10.49 -22.12 -42.58
#